data_0aa37c80de40de9b890ae5c67dba1126
#
_entry.id   0aa37c80de40de9b890ae5c67dba1126
#
_cell.length_a   1.000
_cell.length_b   1.000
_cell.length_c   1.000
_cell.angle_alpha   90.00
_cell.angle_beta   90.00
_cell.angle_gamma   90.00
#
_symmetry.space_group_name_H-M   'P 1'
#
loop_
_entity.id
_entity.type
_entity.pdbx_description
1 polymer ?
#
loop_
_entity_poly.entity_id
_entity_poly.type
_entity_poly.pdbx_seq_one_letter_code
_entity_poly.pdbx_strand_id
1 'polypeptide(L)'
;EVRDFLRHLADERQLSRHTVTAYELDLRQLTEFLTEYLGHGDWRWTDKEVDRLALRGFMGWLGRRGLSRRTVGRKLSATRSFFRFLHGEDRIASNPAGAVRAPKTAKTLPGHLTRGDASDVFTEAEKRAEQNTLAAARDLVILELLYGSGLRLSELYDLDLDAIDRGSKLVRVMGKGRKERIVPVSEA
;
A
#
# COMPACT_ATOMS: atom_id res chain seq x y z
N GLU A 1 -19.97 2.97 -12.28
CA GLU A 1 -18.60 3.14 -12.75
C GLU A 1 -17.56 2.79 -11.66
N VAL A 2 -17.68 3.33 -10.42
CA VAL A 2 -16.70 3.02 -9.34
C VAL A 2 -16.71 1.53 -9.02
N ARG A 3 -17.88 0.91 -8.88
CA ARG A 3 -18.01 -0.53 -8.62
C ARG A 3 -17.39 -1.38 -9.73
N ASP A 4 -17.59 -1.01 -10.99
CA ASP A 4 -17.01 -1.72 -12.14
C ASP A 4 -15.49 -1.63 -12.12
N PHE A 5 -14.96 -0.43 -11.83
CA PHE A 5 -13.52 -0.22 -11.68
C PHE A 5 -12.92 -1.05 -10.55
N LEU A 6 -13.56 -1.09 -9.38
CA LEU A 6 -13.05 -1.88 -8.25
C LEU A 6 -13.06 -3.38 -8.58
N ARG A 7 -14.09 -3.87 -9.31
CA ARG A 7 -14.14 -5.23 -9.82
C ARG A 7 -13.01 -5.49 -10.83
N HIS A 8 -12.81 -4.60 -11.80
CA HIS A 8 -11.68 -4.68 -12.73
C HIS A 8 -10.32 -4.78 -12.00
N LEU A 9 -10.11 -3.98 -10.93
CA LEU A 9 -8.88 -4.06 -10.13
C LEU A 9 -8.72 -5.41 -9.41
N ALA A 10 -9.82 -5.97 -8.88
CA ALA A 10 -9.79 -7.22 -8.14
C ALA A 10 -9.64 -8.42 -9.07
N ASP A 11 -10.49 -8.53 -10.09
CA ASP A 11 -10.68 -9.74 -10.88
C ASP A 11 -9.69 -9.81 -12.07
N GLU A 12 -9.57 -8.71 -12.83
CA GLU A 12 -8.71 -8.68 -14.01
C GLU A 12 -7.27 -8.29 -13.70
N ARG A 13 -7.07 -7.26 -12.84
CA ARG A 13 -5.74 -6.80 -12.46
C ARG A 13 -5.16 -7.58 -11.28
N GLN A 14 -5.95 -8.40 -10.62
CA GLN A 14 -5.57 -9.23 -9.47
C GLN A 14 -4.79 -8.44 -8.40
N LEU A 15 -5.21 -7.19 -8.14
CA LEU A 15 -4.58 -6.37 -7.12
C LEU A 15 -4.95 -6.88 -5.72
N SER A 16 -4.06 -6.63 -4.76
CA SER A 16 -4.33 -7.03 -3.37
C SER A 16 -5.60 -6.36 -2.84
N ARG A 17 -6.32 -7.05 -1.96
CA ARG A 17 -7.51 -6.54 -1.27
C ARG A 17 -7.25 -5.17 -0.62
N HIS A 18 -6.08 -4.99 0.00
CA HIS A 18 -5.68 -3.71 0.58
C HIS A 18 -5.60 -2.58 -0.44
N THR A 19 -5.12 -2.85 -1.64
CA THR A 19 -5.06 -1.86 -2.73
C THR A 19 -6.46 -1.49 -3.20
N VAL A 20 -7.34 -2.47 -3.39
CA VAL A 20 -8.73 -2.24 -3.82
C VAL A 20 -9.48 -1.41 -2.78
N THR A 21 -9.39 -1.77 -1.49
CA THR A 21 -10.01 -1.00 -0.38
C THR A 21 -9.45 0.43 -0.30
N ALA A 22 -8.13 0.60 -0.48
CA ALA A 22 -7.54 1.93 -0.49
C ALA A 22 -8.06 2.80 -1.65
N TYR A 23 -8.24 2.22 -2.84
CA TYR A 23 -8.79 2.93 -4.00
C TYR A 23 -10.27 3.27 -3.81
N GLU A 24 -11.05 2.37 -3.22
CA GLU A 24 -12.44 2.63 -2.85
C GLU A 24 -12.56 3.84 -1.93
N LEU A 25 -11.76 3.88 -0.85
CA LEU A 25 -11.72 5.01 0.07
C LEU A 25 -11.30 6.33 -0.62
N ASP A 26 -10.33 6.26 -1.53
CA ASP A 26 -9.86 7.42 -2.25
C ASP A 26 -10.92 7.98 -3.21
N LEU A 27 -11.63 7.11 -3.92
CA LEU A 27 -12.71 7.51 -4.82
C LEU A 27 -13.95 7.99 -4.08
N ARG A 28 -14.26 7.43 -2.90
CA ARG A 28 -15.32 7.94 -2.04
C ARG A 28 -15.06 9.39 -1.63
N GLN A 29 -13.83 9.71 -1.22
CA GLN A 29 -13.45 11.08 -0.89
C GLN A 29 -13.49 12.02 -2.11
N LEU A 30 -13.16 11.52 -3.29
CA LEU A 30 -13.33 12.29 -4.53
C LEU A 30 -14.81 12.55 -4.81
N THR A 31 -15.70 11.57 -4.59
CA THR A 31 -17.16 11.74 -4.72
C THR A 31 -17.67 12.81 -3.75
N GLU A 32 -17.27 12.74 -2.46
CA GLU A 32 -17.63 13.76 -1.46
C GLU A 32 -17.24 15.18 -1.93
N PHE A 33 -15.98 15.32 -2.34
CA PHE A 33 -15.48 16.59 -2.85
C PHE A 33 -16.26 17.09 -4.07
N LEU A 34 -16.52 16.24 -5.06
CA LEU A 34 -17.21 16.65 -6.28
C LEU A 34 -18.66 17.07 -5.99
N THR A 35 -19.36 16.38 -5.09
CA THR A 35 -20.69 16.76 -4.67
C THR A 35 -20.70 18.12 -3.97
N GLU A 36 -19.72 18.41 -3.12
CA GLU A 36 -19.53 19.71 -2.49
C GLU A 36 -19.17 20.80 -3.51
N TYR A 37 -18.26 20.50 -4.42
CA TYR A 37 -17.71 21.43 -5.41
C TYR A 37 -18.71 21.83 -6.48
N LEU A 38 -19.53 20.88 -6.97
CA LEU A 38 -20.54 21.12 -7.99
C LEU A 38 -21.86 21.65 -7.39
N GLY A 39 -22.06 21.50 -6.09
CA GLY A 39 -23.24 21.99 -5.37
C GLY A 39 -24.50 21.16 -5.57
N HIS A 40 -24.41 20.00 -6.23
CA HIS A 40 -25.53 19.05 -6.43
C HIS A 40 -25.04 17.60 -6.45
N GLY A 41 -25.92 16.64 -6.22
CA GLY A 41 -25.57 15.23 -6.09
C GLY A 41 -25.89 14.34 -7.30
N ASP A 42 -26.49 14.88 -8.35
CA ASP A 42 -26.90 14.18 -9.56
C ASP A 42 -25.86 14.21 -10.71
N TRP A 43 -24.65 14.69 -10.43
CA TRP A 43 -23.53 14.69 -11.35
C TRP A 43 -23.05 13.26 -11.70
N ARG A 44 -22.43 13.13 -12.86
CA ARG A 44 -21.85 11.87 -13.36
C ARG A 44 -20.37 12.02 -13.64
N TRP A 45 -19.64 10.93 -13.55
CA TRP A 45 -18.20 10.89 -13.86
C TRP A 45 -17.86 11.31 -15.28
N THR A 46 -18.86 11.29 -16.16
CA THR A 46 -18.77 11.68 -17.59
C THR A 46 -19.11 13.14 -17.87
N ASP A 47 -19.55 13.89 -16.85
CA ASP A 47 -19.95 15.27 -17.00
C ASP A 47 -18.73 16.18 -17.24
N LYS A 48 -18.93 17.22 -18.05
CA LYS A 48 -17.85 18.14 -18.45
C LYS A 48 -17.26 18.92 -17.27
N GLU A 49 -18.04 19.09 -16.19
CA GLU A 49 -17.62 19.75 -14.95
C GLU A 49 -16.62 18.92 -14.14
N VAL A 50 -16.61 17.59 -14.34
CA VAL A 50 -15.61 16.70 -13.74
C VAL A 50 -14.31 16.78 -14.55
N ASP A 51 -13.76 17.97 -14.58
CA ASP A 51 -12.64 18.34 -15.41
C ASP A 51 -11.30 18.40 -14.63
N ARG A 52 -10.25 18.82 -15.32
CA ARG A 52 -8.94 19.04 -14.73
C ARG A 52 -8.96 20.07 -13.60
N LEU A 53 -9.81 21.10 -13.69
CA LEU A 53 -9.88 22.16 -12.69
C LEU A 53 -10.51 21.63 -11.40
N ALA A 54 -11.61 20.89 -11.50
CA ALA A 54 -12.23 20.20 -10.38
C ALA A 54 -11.24 19.26 -9.68
N LEU A 55 -10.47 18.47 -10.45
CA LEU A 55 -9.46 17.57 -9.86
C LEU A 55 -8.28 18.31 -9.22
N ARG A 56 -7.90 19.48 -9.71
CA ARG A 56 -6.94 20.35 -9.00
C ARG A 56 -7.55 20.90 -7.71
N GLY A 57 -8.84 21.28 -7.74
CA GLY A 57 -9.60 21.66 -6.55
C GLY A 57 -9.58 20.56 -5.49
N PHE A 58 -9.78 19.30 -5.90
CA PHE A 58 -9.67 18.14 -5.02
C PHE A 58 -8.32 18.05 -4.33
N MET A 59 -7.21 18.24 -5.06
CA MET A 59 -5.87 18.22 -4.43
C MET A 59 -5.72 19.33 -3.38
N GLY A 60 -6.24 20.55 -3.66
CA GLY A 60 -6.27 21.65 -2.69
C GLY A 60 -7.15 21.35 -1.48
N TRP A 61 -8.32 20.75 -1.69
CA TRP A 61 -9.24 20.35 -0.63
C TRP A 61 -8.61 19.30 0.32
N LEU A 62 -7.91 18.29 -0.22
CA LEU A 62 -7.14 17.34 0.57
C LEU A 62 -6.03 18.02 1.39
N GLY A 63 -5.33 18.98 0.80
CA GLY A 63 -4.29 19.77 1.46
C GLY A 63 -4.83 20.60 2.63
N ARG A 64 -6.00 21.25 2.46
CA ARG A 64 -6.67 22.01 3.54
C ARG A 64 -7.12 21.13 4.70
N ARG A 65 -7.39 19.84 4.45
CA ARG A 65 -7.68 18.82 5.47
C ARG A 65 -6.42 18.25 6.15
N GLY A 66 -5.24 18.83 5.90
CA GLY A 66 -4.00 18.46 6.56
C GLY A 66 -3.32 17.18 6.04
N LEU A 67 -3.78 16.63 4.90
CA LEU A 67 -3.18 15.42 4.35
C LEU A 67 -1.76 15.69 3.83
N SER A 68 -0.83 14.76 4.10
CA SER A 68 0.54 14.87 3.61
C SER A 68 0.60 14.88 2.08
N ARG A 69 1.62 15.54 1.52
CA ARG A 69 1.86 15.56 0.07
C ARG A 69 1.98 14.15 -0.53
N ARG A 70 2.55 13.19 0.21
CA ARG A 70 2.63 11.78 -0.18
C ARG A 70 1.24 11.16 -0.29
N THR A 71 0.37 11.38 0.69
CA THR A 71 -1.02 10.89 0.68
C THR A 71 -1.81 11.50 -0.47
N VAL A 72 -1.70 12.81 -0.68
CA VAL A 72 -2.35 13.51 -1.81
C VAL A 72 -1.87 12.93 -3.15
N GLY A 73 -0.57 12.68 -3.31
CA GLY A 73 0.00 12.06 -4.51
C GLY A 73 -0.53 10.65 -4.75
N ARG A 74 -0.68 9.82 -3.69
CA ARG A 74 -1.26 8.48 -3.78
C ARG A 74 -2.72 8.54 -4.23
N LYS A 75 -3.53 9.44 -3.64
CA LYS A 75 -4.94 9.64 -4.03
C LYS A 75 -5.09 10.09 -5.47
N LEU A 76 -4.22 10.99 -5.94
CA LEU A 76 -4.18 11.36 -7.36
C LEU A 76 -3.85 10.16 -8.27
N SER A 77 -3.00 9.24 -7.80
CA SER A 77 -2.70 8.00 -8.56
C SER A 77 -3.93 7.09 -8.68
N ALA A 78 -4.73 6.95 -7.62
CA ALA A 78 -5.99 6.23 -7.66
C ALA A 78 -7.00 6.91 -8.62
N THR A 79 -7.14 8.25 -8.51
CA THR A 79 -7.97 9.05 -9.41
C THR A 79 -7.56 8.87 -10.88
N ARG A 80 -6.26 8.94 -11.19
CA ARG A 80 -5.75 8.71 -12.56
C ARG A 80 -6.03 7.30 -13.07
N SER A 81 -5.92 6.30 -12.21
CA SER A 81 -6.21 4.92 -12.56
C SER A 81 -7.69 4.73 -12.89
N PHE A 82 -8.58 5.34 -12.10
CA PHE A 82 -10.01 5.32 -12.35
C PHE A 82 -10.40 5.99 -13.68
N PHE A 83 -9.95 7.21 -13.93
CA PHE A 83 -10.23 7.88 -15.20
C PHE A 83 -9.56 7.22 -16.41
N ARG A 84 -8.43 6.53 -16.21
CA ARG A 84 -7.84 5.70 -17.27
C ARG A 84 -8.73 4.51 -17.60
N PHE A 85 -9.32 3.88 -16.60
CA PHE A 85 -10.29 2.80 -16.78
C PHE A 85 -11.52 3.31 -17.55
N LEU A 86 -12.12 4.44 -17.13
CA LEU A 86 -13.27 5.02 -17.83
C LEU A 86 -12.95 5.36 -19.29
N HIS A 87 -11.76 5.87 -19.57
CA HIS A 87 -11.32 6.16 -20.92
C HIS A 87 -11.08 4.86 -21.74
N GLY A 88 -10.52 3.83 -21.12
CA GLY A 88 -10.32 2.52 -21.78
C GLY A 88 -11.62 1.78 -22.08
N GLU A 89 -12.69 2.09 -21.34
CA GLU A 89 -14.07 1.59 -21.56
C GLU A 89 -14.89 2.52 -22.47
N ASP A 90 -14.25 3.47 -23.13
CA ASP A 90 -14.89 4.46 -24.01
C ASP A 90 -16.03 5.27 -23.34
N ARG A 91 -16.04 5.36 -22.01
CA ARG A 91 -17.03 6.12 -21.24
C ARG A 91 -16.74 7.63 -21.21
N ILE A 92 -15.50 8.01 -21.42
CA ILE A 92 -15.04 9.41 -21.51
C ILE A 92 -14.05 9.57 -22.65
N ALA A 93 -14.10 10.71 -23.34
CA ALA A 93 -13.25 11.02 -24.49
C ALA A 93 -11.76 11.22 -24.12
N SER A 94 -11.48 11.66 -22.89
CA SER A 94 -10.10 11.89 -22.43
C SER A 94 -10.02 11.78 -20.90
N ASN A 95 -8.81 11.47 -20.40
CA ASN A 95 -8.57 11.37 -18.96
C ASN A 95 -8.27 12.74 -18.33
N PRO A 96 -9.21 13.35 -17.57
CA PRO A 96 -9.02 14.69 -17.00
C PRO A 96 -7.93 14.72 -15.92
N ALA A 97 -7.62 13.57 -15.28
CA ALA A 97 -6.60 13.46 -14.25
C ALA A 97 -5.18 13.36 -14.81
N GLY A 98 -5.02 13.07 -16.11
CA GLY A 98 -3.71 12.85 -16.73
C GLY A 98 -2.79 14.05 -16.60
N ALA A 99 -3.33 15.26 -16.84
CA ALA A 99 -2.60 16.53 -16.82
C ALA A 99 -2.50 17.18 -15.43
N VAL A 100 -3.12 16.63 -14.38
CA VAL A 100 -3.02 17.15 -13.00
C VAL A 100 -1.65 16.78 -12.43
N ARG A 101 -0.87 17.75 -11.99
CA ARG A 101 0.45 17.50 -11.42
C ARG A 101 0.34 17.06 -9.95
N ALA A 102 1.07 16.00 -9.59
CA ALA A 102 1.22 15.60 -8.20
C ALA A 102 2.03 16.65 -7.42
N PRO A 103 1.71 16.88 -6.14
CA PRO A 103 2.53 17.73 -5.29
C PRO A 103 3.96 17.16 -5.18
N LYS A 104 4.97 18.02 -5.27
CA LYS A 104 6.35 17.62 -5.05
C LYS A 104 6.51 17.17 -3.60
N THR A 105 6.95 15.94 -3.38
CA THR A 105 7.32 15.41 -2.06
C THR A 105 8.82 15.53 -1.87
N ALA A 106 9.25 15.98 -0.69
CA ALA A 106 10.65 15.89 -0.33
C ALA A 106 11.05 14.40 -0.28
N LYS A 107 12.20 14.08 -0.85
CA LYS A 107 12.82 12.75 -0.66
C LYS A 107 13.43 12.74 0.75
N THR A 108 12.66 12.30 1.74
CA THR A 108 13.22 11.97 3.05
C THR A 108 13.78 10.56 2.98
N LEU A 109 15.03 10.39 3.40
CA LEU A 109 15.59 9.06 3.63
C LEU A 109 14.77 8.40 4.74
N PRO A 110 14.34 7.15 4.57
CA PRO A 110 13.72 6.41 5.67
C PRO A 110 14.68 6.36 6.86
N GLY A 111 14.15 6.48 8.06
CA GLY A 111 14.92 6.15 9.26
C GLY A 111 15.37 4.69 9.15
N HIS A 112 16.59 4.42 9.56
CA HIS A 112 17.15 3.08 9.62
C HIS A 112 17.84 2.89 10.96
N LEU A 113 17.87 1.66 11.44
CA LEU A 113 18.68 1.29 12.57
C LEU A 113 20.15 1.28 12.12
N THR A 114 21.04 1.82 12.94
CA THR A 114 22.47 1.60 12.72
C THR A 114 22.79 0.13 13.01
N ARG A 115 23.98 -0.32 12.59
CA ARG A 115 24.43 -1.68 12.90
C ARG A 115 24.53 -1.90 14.41
N GLY A 116 24.93 -0.86 15.17
CA GLY A 116 24.97 -0.88 16.63
C GLY A 116 23.59 -1.07 17.23
N ASP A 117 22.63 -0.21 16.83
CA ASP A 117 21.24 -0.31 17.32
C ASP A 117 20.61 -1.69 17.04
N ALA A 118 20.89 -2.25 15.86
CA ALA A 118 20.41 -3.59 15.52
C ALA A 118 21.04 -4.66 16.43
N SER A 119 22.36 -4.60 16.67
CA SER A 119 23.07 -5.52 17.58
C SER A 119 22.51 -5.44 19.01
N ASP A 120 22.23 -4.23 19.50
CA ASP A 120 21.67 -4.04 20.84
C ASP A 120 20.26 -4.65 20.97
N VAL A 121 19.43 -4.52 19.93
CA VAL A 121 18.10 -5.13 19.89
C VAL A 121 18.19 -6.67 19.93
N PHE A 122 19.11 -7.26 19.18
CA PHE A 122 19.33 -8.71 19.18
C PHE A 122 19.83 -9.20 20.54
N THR A 123 20.85 -8.55 21.10
CA THR A 123 21.39 -8.89 22.42
C THR A 123 20.31 -8.86 23.51
N GLU A 124 19.44 -7.87 23.49
CA GLU A 124 18.33 -7.80 24.46
C GLU A 124 17.28 -8.89 24.21
N ALA A 125 16.99 -9.24 22.96
CA ALA A 125 16.04 -10.30 22.62
C ALA A 125 16.58 -11.69 23.01
N GLU A 126 17.86 -11.97 22.77
CA GLU A 126 18.55 -13.19 23.20
C GLU A 126 18.52 -13.35 24.72
N LYS A 127 18.87 -12.29 25.44
CA LYS A 127 18.82 -12.26 26.90
C LYS A 127 17.41 -12.53 27.45
N ARG A 128 16.37 -12.03 26.79
CA ARG A 128 14.98 -12.34 27.15
C ARG A 128 14.62 -13.79 26.84
N ALA A 129 15.13 -14.33 25.74
CA ALA A 129 14.89 -15.71 25.36
C ALA A 129 15.47 -16.72 26.37
N GLU A 130 16.54 -16.36 27.14
CA GLU A 130 17.07 -17.15 28.24
C GLU A 130 16.03 -17.39 29.35
N GLN A 131 14.99 -16.56 29.48
CA GLN A 131 13.88 -16.78 30.41
C GLN A 131 12.99 -17.96 30.03
N ASN A 132 13.24 -18.59 28.90
CA ASN A 132 12.59 -19.81 28.40
C ASN A 132 11.06 -19.70 28.30
N THR A 133 10.55 -18.51 27.98
CA THR A 133 9.12 -18.25 27.73
C THR A 133 8.82 -18.33 26.25
N LEU A 134 7.64 -18.86 25.89
CA LEU A 134 7.20 -18.92 24.48
C LEU A 134 7.18 -17.54 23.82
N ALA A 135 6.81 -16.50 24.58
CA ALA A 135 6.75 -15.14 24.06
C ALA A 135 8.14 -14.60 23.69
N ALA A 136 9.12 -14.80 24.55
CA ALA A 136 10.49 -14.34 24.30
C ALA A 136 11.15 -15.11 23.13
N ALA A 137 10.95 -16.42 23.06
CA ALA A 137 11.43 -17.23 21.94
C ALA A 137 10.78 -16.79 20.61
N ARG A 138 9.46 -16.55 20.60
CA ARG A 138 8.75 -16.02 19.42
C ARG A 138 9.30 -14.67 18.97
N ASP A 139 9.53 -13.76 19.91
CA ASP A 139 10.00 -12.41 19.58
C ASP A 139 11.41 -12.45 18.96
N LEU A 140 12.30 -13.33 19.45
CA LEU A 140 13.61 -13.54 18.84
C LEU A 140 13.49 -14.11 17.42
N VAL A 141 12.65 -15.13 17.20
CA VAL A 141 12.42 -15.70 15.87
C VAL A 141 11.86 -14.66 14.89
N ILE A 142 10.97 -13.80 15.36
CA ILE A 142 10.44 -12.68 14.55
C ILE A 142 11.58 -11.75 14.08
N LEU A 143 12.48 -11.37 14.99
CA LEU A 143 13.63 -10.53 14.67
C LEU A 143 14.56 -11.19 13.66
N GLU A 144 14.88 -12.47 13.86
CA GLU A 144 15.71 -13.26 12.95
C GLU A 144 15.11 -13.35 11.54
N LEU A 145 13.82 -13.62 11.43
CA LEU A 145 13.16 -13.73 10.15
C LEU A 145 13.03 -12.37 9.43
N LEU A 146 12.78 -11.29 10.17
CA LEU A 146 12.67 -9.94 9.58
C LEU A 146 14.04 -9.38 9.18
N TYR A 147 15.04 -9.48 10.05
CA TYR A 147 16.36 -8.89 9.83
C TYR A 147 17.32 -9.85 9.12
N GLY A 148 17.47 -11.08 9.62
CA GLY A 148 18.38 -12.07 9.08
C GLY A 148 17.95 -12.59 7.70
N SER A 149 16.67 -12.96 7.55
CA SER A 149 16.13 -13.49 6.29
C SER A 149 15.49 -12.42 5.40
N GLY A 150 15.29 -11.20 5.89
CA GLY A 150 14.71 -10.09 5.12
C GLY A 150 13.27 -10.34 4.69
N LEU A 151 12.48 -11.02 5.53
CA LEU A 151 11.05 -11.20 5.28
C LEU A 151 10.32 -9.87 5.41
N ARG A 152 9.26 -9.68 4.59
CA ARG A 152 8.32 -8.59 4.81
C ARG A 152 7.38 -8.96 5.94
N LEU A 153 6.84 -7.95 6.65
CA LEU A 153 5.89 -8.19 7.75
C LEU A 153 4.70 -9.05 7.32
N SER A 154 4.16 -8.85 6.12
CA SER A 154 3.06 -9.64 5.58
C SER A 154 3.47 -11.09 5.28
N GLU A 155 4.69 -11.32 4.80
CA GLU A 155 5.24 -12.66 4.54
C GLU A 155 5.44 -13.44 5.86
N LEU A 156 5.90 -12.74 6.90
CA LEU A 156 6.02 -13.32 8.23
C LEU A 156 4.64 -13.63 8.86
N TYR A 157 3.66 -12.73 8.69
CA TYR A 157 2.30 -12.93 9.21
C TYR A 157 1.60 -14.14 8.58
N ASP A 158 1.80 -14.34 7.28
CA ASP A 158 1.20 -15.42 6.50
C ASP A 158 2.07 -16.70 6.49
N LEU A 159 3.17 -16.73 7.27
CA LEU A 159 4.10 -17.86 7.29
C LEU A 159 3.49 -19.05 8.02
N ASP A 160 3.42 -20.18 7.33
CA ASP A 160 3.02 -21.46 7.92
C ASP A 160 4.23 -22.32 8.27
N LEU A 161 4.07 -23.22 9.23
CA LEU A 161 5.12 -24.15 9.66
C LEU A 161 5.59 -25.07 8.53
N ASP A 162 4.68 -25.45 7.63
CA ASP A 162 4.98 -26.29 6.46
C ASP A 162 5.85 -25.58 5.42
N ALA A 163 5.96 -24.26 5.51
CA ALA A 163 6.83 -23.46 4.64
C ALA A 163 8.30 -23.43 5.13
N ILE A 164 8.58 -24.00 6.29
CA ILE A 164 9.91 -24.01 6.91
C ILE A 164 10.57 -25.37 6.71
N ASP A 165 11.58 -25.42 5.85
CA ASP A 165 12.46 -26.57 5.72
C ASP A 165 13.60 -26.47 6.74
N ARG A 166 13.44 -27.21 7.84
CA ARG A 166 14.43 -27.23 8.93
C ARG A 166 15.73 -27.93 8.53
N GLY A 167 15.66 -28.88 7.59
CA GLY A 167 16.84 -29.65 7.14
C GLY A 167 17.76 -28.80 6.29
N SER A 168 17.18 -28.01 5.37
CA SER A 168 17.92 -27.13 4.47
C SER A 168 18.07 -25.71 5.01
N LYS A 169 17.47 -25.40 6.18
CA LYS A 169 17.42 -24.05 6.77
C LYS A 169 16.87 -23.01 5.79
N LEU A 170 15.79 -23.35 5.12
CA LEU A 170 15.14 -22.51 4.11
C LEU A 170 13.70 -22.22 4.50
N VAL A 171 13.23 -21.01 4.16
CA VAL A 171 11.84 -20.62 4.33
C VAL A 171 11.27 -20.23 2.97
N ARG A 172 10.14 -20.81 2.65
CA ARG A 172 9.37 -20.50 1.45
C ARG A 172 8.33 -19.44 1.77
N VAL A 173 8.34 -18.31 1.06
CA VAL A 173 7.41 -17.19 1.29
C VAL A 173 6.72 -16.76 0.01
N MET A 174 5.47 -16.34 0.16
CA MET A 174 4.67 -15.82 -0.93
C MET A 174 4.78 -14.29 -0.99
N GLY A 175 5.49 -13.78 -1.97
CA GLY A 175 5.70 -12.35 -2.15
C GLY A 175 4.56 -11.65 -2.90
N LYS A 176 4.78 -10.37 -3.18
CA LYS A 176 3.83 -9.54 -3.94
C LYS A 176 3.54 -10.14 -5.31
N GLY A 177 2.25 -10.23 -5.66
CA GLY A 177 1.80 -10.78 -6.93
C GLY A 177 1.82 -12.30 -6.97
N ARG A 178 1.71 -12.97 -5.82
CA ARG A 178 1.73 -14.43 -5.67
C ARG A 178 3.00 -15.09 -6.23
N LYS A 179 4.12 -14.37 -6.17
CA LYS A 179 5.41 -14.93 -6.54
C LYS A 179 6.06 -15.57 -5.33
N GLU A 180 6.32 -16.87 -5.43
CA GLU A 180 7.05 -17.62 -4.42
C GLU A 180 8.54 -17.27 -4.48
N ARG A 181 9.17 -17.16 -3.31
CA ARG A 181 10.62 -17.07 -3.16
C ARG A 181 11.08 -17.88 -1.97
N ILE A 182 12.28 -18.40 -2.05
CA ILE A 182 12.93 -19.14 -0.96
C ILE A 182 14.03 -18.25 -0.39
N VAL A 183 14.10 -18.16 0.92
CA VAL A 183 15.09 -17.39 1.65
C VAL A 183 15.80 -18.28 2.69
N PRO A 184 17.11 -18.11 2.92
CA PRO A 184 17.80 -18.82 3.98
C PRO A 184 17.39 -18.25 5.34
N VAL A 185 17.38 -19.12 6.36
CA VAL A 185 17.32 -18.71 7.77
C VAL A 185 18.76 -18.61 8.26
N SER A 186 19.10 -17.48 8.88
CA SER A 186 20.41 -17.30 9.51
C SER A 186 20.61 -18.30 10.65
N GLU A 187 21.86 -18.75 10.86
CA GLU A 187 22.23 -19.44 12.09
C GLU A 187 22.43 -18.37 13.18
N ALA A 188 21.51 -18.29 14.11
CA ALA A 188 21.71 -17.59 15.35
C ALA A 188 22.18 -18.58 16.42
#